data_a3ee52e4cad1ec79094e1dcf9dd2279b
#
_entry.id   a3ee52e4cad1ec79094e1dcf9dd2279b
#
_cell.length_a   1.000
_cell.length_b   1.000
_cell.length_c   1.000
_cell.angle_alpha   90.00
_cell.angle_beta   90.00
_cell.angle_gamma   90.00
#
_symmetry.space_group_name_H-M   'P 1'
#
loop_
_entity.id
_entity.type
_entity.pdbx_description
1 polymer ?
#
loop_
_entity_poly.entity_id
_entity_poly.type
_entity_poly.pdbx_seq_one_letter_code
_entity_poly.pdbx_strand_id
1 'polypeptide(L)'
;MNNKIFQGFLIVCFALSSSTQIIAQQKIPLYNSNLDCDINKKDRIIESDGSTYIYEVESPEIWYYPAKNKDVNKPAVMVIPGGAYRFLSITNEGISIAKWLNELGIDAFMLKHRLPNNYDGPCRQSVASSDAFRAIELIRDNSEKWNIDPNNVGVIGFSAGGHLASTISTKGKLGFNKPDFAILLYPVIT
;
A
#
# COMPACT_ATOMS: atom_id res chain seq x y z
N MET A 1 -11.37 -48.04 60.98
CA MET A 1 -10.99 -46.66 60.64
C MET A 1 -10.50 -46.67 59.20
N ASN A 2 -11.37 -46.32 58.24
CA ASN A 2 -11.05 -46.31 56.76
C ASN A 2 -10.88 -44.88 56.27
N ASN A 3 -9.63 -44.51 56.01
CA ASN A 3 -9.30 -43.26 55.35
C ASN A 3 -9.39 -43.47 53.84
N LYS A 4 -10.42 -42.90 53.18
CA LYS A 4 -10.48 -42.75 51.73
C LYS A 4 -9.79 -41.45 51.32
N ILE A 5 -8.65 -41.57 50.66
CA ILE A 5 -7.92 -40.46 50.03
C ILE A 5 -8.66 -40.12 48.73
N PHE A 6 -9.26 -38.93 48.69
CA PHE A 6 -9.85 -38.37 47.48
C PHE A 6 -8.74 -37.72 46.65
N GLN A 7 -8.31 -38.36 45.56
CA GLN A 7 -7.43 -37.73 44.56
C GLN A 7 -8.28 -36.88 43.63
N GLY A 8 -8.23 -35.57 43.86
CA GLY A 8 -8.82 -34.60 42.92
C GLY A 8 -7.98 -34.45 41.68
N PHE A 9 -8.52 -34.86 40.54
CA PHE A 9 -7.94 -34.58 39.20
C PHE A 9 -8.18 -33.12 38.86
N LEU A 10 -7.10 -32.32 38.83
CA LEU A 10 -7.14 -30.94 38.34
C LEU A 10 -7.06 -30.96 36.84
N ILE A 11 -8.21 -30.78 36.15
CA ILE A 11 -8.24 -30.61 34.71
C ILE A 11 -7.82 -29.15 34.40
N VAL A 12 -6.58 -28.98 33.96
CA VAL A 12 -6.10 -27.70 33.42
C VAL A 12 -6.59 -27.58 31.99
N CYS A 13 -7.68 -26.87 31.79
CA CYS A 13 -8.09 -26.45 30.42
C CYS A 13 -7.10 -25.41 29.88
N PHE A 14 -6.19 -25.85 29.03
CA PHE A 14 -5.46 -24.94 28.16
C PHE A 14 -6.41 -24.35 27.14
N ALA A 15 -6.90 -23.16 27.39
CA ALA A 15 -7.55 -22.36 26.38
C ALA A 15 -6.49 -21.93 25.35
N LEU A 16 -6.44 -22.62 24.22
CA LEU A 16 -5.71 -22.17 23.04
C LEU A 16 -6.41 -20.89 22.53
N SER A 17 -5.98 -19.74 23.04
CA SER A 17 -6.30 -18.47 22.42
C SER A 17 -5.59 -18.44 21.07
N SER A 18 -6.31 -18.77 20.00
CA SER A 18 -5.88 -18.45 18.64
C SER A 18 -5.85 -16.92 18.52
N SER A 19 -4.69 -16.35 18.86
CA SER A 19 -4.41 -14.96 18.49
C SER A 19 -4.41 -14.90 16.97
N THR A 20 -5.51 -14.44 16.40
CA THR A 20 -5.50 -13.91 15.03
C THR A 20 -4.50 -12.77 15.04
N GLN A 21 -3.28 -13.05 14.64
CA GLN A 21 -2.31 -12.00 14.36
C GLN A 21 -2.95 -11.13 13.26
N ILE A 22 -3.42 -9.96 13.66
CA ILE A 22 -3.71 -8.88 12.74
C ILE A 22 -2.36 -8.57 12.12
N ILE A 23 -2.15 -8.98 10.87
CA ILE A 23 -0.93 -8.67 10.13
C ILE A 23 -0.92 -7.15 10.00
N ALA A 24 -0.06 -6.52 10.78
CA ALA A 24 0.00 -5.07 10.88
C ALA A 24 0.44 -4.49 9.53
N GLN A 25 -0.32 -3.54 9.04
CA GLN A 25 0.07 -2.66 7.95
C GLN A 25 1.44 -2.04 8.26
N GLN A 26 2.40 -2.23 7.37
CA GLN A 26 3.72 -1.61 7.48
C GLN A 26 3.79 -0.38 6.57
N LYS A 27 4.08 0.79 7.14
CA LYS A 27 4.35 2.03 6.39
C LYS A 27 5.84 2.11 6.09
N ILE A 28 6.19 2.34 4.84
CA ILE A 28 7.56 2.32 4.34
C ILE A 28 7.79 3.61 3.56
N PRO A 29 8.68 4.50 4.03
CA PRO A 29 9.03 5.72 3.32
C PRO A 29 9.63 5.40 1.95
N LEU A 30 9.30 6.19 0.93
CA LEU A 30 9.89 6.05 -0.41
C LEU A 30 11.33 6.55 -0.46
N TYR A 31 11.69 7.48 0.43
CA TYR A 31 12.99 8.16 0.44
C TYR A 31 13.56 8.21 1.85
N ASN A 32 14.88 8.15 1.96
CA ASN A 32 15.61 8.13 3.24
C ASN A 32 16.21 9.50 3.63
N SER A 33 16.11 10.51 2.76
CA SER A 33 16.71 11.83 2.95
C SER A 33 15.83 12.92 2.36
N ASN A 34 16.28 14.18 2.46
CA ASN A 34 15.55 15.34 1.94
C ASN A 34 15.11 15.12 0.49
N LEU A 35 13.84 15.40 0.27
CA LEU A 35 13.18 15.27 -1.02
C LEU A 35 13.45 16.50 -1.88
N ASP A 36 13.75 16.27 -3.15
CA ASP A 36 13.53 17.31 -4.15
C ASP A 36 12.04 17.68 -4.14
N CYS A 37 11.74 18.96 -4.22
CA CYS A 37 10.36 19.43 -4.14
C CYS A 37 9.68 19.16 -2.77
N ASP A 38 10.34 19.50 -1.68
CA ASP A 38 9.72 19.48 -0.35
C ASP A 38 8.83 20.72 -0.16
N ILE A 39 7.63 20.53 0.40
CA ILE A 39 6.71 21.63 0.71
C ILE A 39 6.76 22.07 2.17
N ASN A 40 7.54 21.39 3.01
CA ASN A 40 7.64 21.65 4.45
C ASN A 40 6.25 21.78 5.14
N LYS A 41 5.30 20.94 4.74
CA LYS A 41 3.94 20.86 5.28
C LYS A 41 3.68 19.46 5.79
N LYS A 42 2.96 19.36 6.91
CA LYS A 42 2.53 18.07 7.48
C LYS A 42 1.33 17.50 6.72
N ASP A 43 1.18 16.16 6.79
CA ASP A 43 -0.01 15.49 6.29
C ASP A 43 -1.29 16.12 6.86
N ARG A 44 -2.19 16.57 6.01
CA ARG A 44 -3.51 17.07 6.43
C ARG A 44 -4.55 15.98 6.18
N ILE A 45 -4.95 15.31 7.26
CA ILE A 45 -5.87 14.17 7.25
C ILE A 45 -7.27 14.68 7.62
N ILE A 46 -8.27 14.26 6.87
CA ILE A 46 -9.69 14.54 7.13
C ILE A 46 -10.44 13.21 7.15
N GLU A 47 -11.20 13.00 8.22
CA GLU A 47 -12.15 11.88 8.34
C GLU A 47 -13.55 12.41 8.04
N SER A 48 -14.25 11.79 7.10
CA SER A 48 -15.64 12.11 6.76
C SER A 48 -16.37 10.86 6.32
N ASP A 49 -17.57 10.66 6.85
CA ASP A 49 -18.49 9.54 6.53
C ASP A 49 -17.80 8.16 6.60
N GLY A 50 -16.95 7.96 7.62
CA GLY A 50 -16.18 6.73 7.81
C GLY A 50 -15.02 6.53 6.83
N SER A 51 -14.69 7.55 6.06
CA SER A 51 -13.61 7.54 5.08
C SER A 51 -12.50 8.51 5.44
N THR A 52 -11.26 8.11 5.20
CA THR A 52 -10.05 8.91 5.41
C THR A 52 -9.58 9.52 4.10
N TYR A 53 -9.29 10.81 4.13
CA TYR A 53 -8.73 11.57 3.01
C TYR A 53 -7.45 12.28 3.45
N ILE A 54 -6.42 12.28 2.59
CA ILE A 54 -5.17 13.02 2.83
C ILE A 54 -5.03 14.12 1.78
N TYR A 55 -5.03 15.38 2.21
CA TYR A 55 -4.99 16.57 1.35
C TYR A 55 -3.60 17.18 1.17
N GLU A 56 -2.68 16.91 2.07
CA GLU A 56 -1.27 17.32 1.99
C GLU A 56 -0.44 16.12 2.37
N VAL A 57 0.61 15.86 1.60
CA VAL A 57 1.49 14.71 1.82
C VAL A 57 2.90 15.25 2.09
N GLU A 58 3.33 15.16 3.35
CA GLU A 58 4.67 15.51 3.78
C GLU A 58 5.69 14.48 3.32
N SER A 59 5.42 13.23 3.68
CA SER A 59 6.32 12.10 3.39
C SER A 59 5.62 11.07 2.53
N PRO A 60 6.00 10.93 1.26
CA PRO A 60 5.46 9.86 0.41
C PRO A 60 5.95 8.50 0.88
N GLU A 61 5.04 7.53 0.91
CA GLU A 61 5.29 6.19 1.44
C GLU A 61 4.41 5.14 0.77
N ILE A 62 4.80 3.87 0.86
CA ILE A 62 3.94 2.74 0.56
C ILE A 62 3.45 2.09 1.85
N TRP A 63 2.19 1.67 1.87
CA TRP A 63 1.60 0.93 2.97
C TRP A 63 1.43 -0.52 2.53
N TYR A 64 2.24 -1.40 3.10
CA TYR A 64 2.27 -2.81 2.76
C TYR A 64 1.17 -3.58 3.47
N TYR A 65 0.39 -4.30 2.70
CA TYR A 65 -0.68 -5.21 3.12
C TYR A 65 -0.35 -6.62 2.62
N PRO A 66 0.27 -7.46 3.44
CA PRO A 66 0.61 -8.83 3.05
C PRO A 66 -0.63 -9.70 2.90
N ALA A 67 -0.68 -10.51 1.86
CA ALA A 67 -1.67 -11.57 1.73
C ALA A 67 -1.46 -12.65 2.80
N LYS A 68 -2.55 -13.34 3.16
CA LYS A 68 -2.52 -14.37 4.22
C LYS A 68 -1.79 -15.65 3.80
N ASN A 69 -1.75 -15.94 2.50
CA ASN A 69 -1.03 -17.09 1.99
C ASN A 69 0.49 -16.90 2.16
N LYS A 70 1.18 -18.03 2.38
CA LYS A 70 2.65 -18.04 2.54
C LYS A 70 3.36 -18.51 1.26
N ASP A 71 2.70 -18.44 0.12
CA ASP A 71 3.28 -18.82 -1.15
C ASP A 71 4.51 -17.96 -1.46
N VAL A 72 5.46 -18.53 -2.14
CA VAL A 72 6.64 -17.82 -2.65
C VAL A 72 6.38 -17.36 -4.08
N ASN A 73 7.07 -16.32 -4.51
CA ASN A 73 6.93 -15.73 -5.85
C ASN A 73 5.49 -15.28 -6.17
N LYS A 74 4.82 -14.68 -5.18
CA LYS A 74 3.47 -14.14 -5.36
C LYS A 74 3.46 -12.90 -6.25
N PRO A 75 2.36 -12.65 -6.97
CA PRO A 75 2.15 -11.35 -7.60
C PRO A 75 1.98 -10.27 -6.53
N ALA A 76 2.37 -9.05 -6.88
CA ALA A 76 2.13 -7.87 -6.07
C ALA A 76 1.43 -6.78 -6.87
N VAL A 77 0.58 -5.99 -6.20
CA VAL A 77 -0.13 -4.89 -6.82
C VAL A 77 0.05 -3.61 -6.02
N MET A 78 0.56 -2.57 -6.69
CA MET A 78 0.53 -1.22 -6.13
C MET A 78 -0.84 -0.59 -6.37
N VAL A 79 -1.49 -0.14 -5.30
CA VAL A 79 -2.80 0.52 -5.31
C VAL A 79 -2.59 2.03 -5.29
N ILE A 80 -3.11 2.73 -6.29
CA ILE A 80 -2.98 4.18 -6.44
C ILE A 80 -4.35 4.83 -6.28
N PRO A 81 -4.65 5.42 -5.11
CA PRO A 81 -5.91 6.12 -4.87
C PRO A 81 -6.08 7.34 -5.77
N GLY A 82 -7.33 7.65 -6.11
CA GLY A 82 -7.69 8.89 -6.78
C GLY A 82 -7.91 10.05 -5.82
N GLY A 83 -8.49 11.14 -6.33
CA GLY A 83 -8.77 12.36 -5.58
C GLY A 83 -8.39 13.63 -6.34
N ALA A 84 -8.45 13.60 -7.67
CA ALA A 84 -8.21 14.73 -8.57
C ALA A 84 -6.86 15.43 -8.34
N TYR A 85 -5.84 14.71 -7.85
CA TYR A 85 -4.55 15.27 -7.42
C TYR A 85 -4.64 16.35 -6.33
N ARG A 86 -5.80 16.48 -5.66
CA ARG A 86 -6.06 17.42 -4.56
C ARG A 86 -6.05 16.73 -3.20
N PHE A 87 -6.36 15.44 -3.18
CA PHE A 87 -6.33 14.59 -2.01
C PHE A 87 -6.12 13.12 -2.43
N LEU A 88 -5.94 12.23 -1.47
CA LEU A 88 -5.93 10.78 -1.66
C LEU A 88 -7.14 10.17 -0.95
N SER A 89 -7.93 9.36 -1.67
CA SER A 89 -9.08 8.60 -1.14
C SER A 89 -8.57 7.33 -0.46
N ILE A 90 -8.06 7.46 0.77
CA ILE A 90 -7.28 6.41 1.45
C ILE A 90 -8.14 5.20 1.78
N THR A 91 -9.33 5.39 2.36
CA THR A 91 -10.16 4.25 2.78
C THR A 91 -10.71 3.49 1.59
N ASN A 92 -11.42 4.17 0.67
CA ASN A 92 -12.21 3.51 -0.36
C ASN A 92 -11.36 2.98 -1.52
N GLU A 93 -10.43 3.81 -2.03
CA GLU A 93 -9.61 3.48 -3.20
C GLU A 93 -8.19 3.02 -2.83
N GLY A 94 -7.89 2.94 -1.53
CA GLY A 94 -6.63 2.46 -0.99
C GLY A 94 -6.79 1.22 -0.13
N ILE A 95 -7.16 1.39 1.14
CA ILE A 95 -7.20 0.32 2.14
C ILE A 95 -8.19 -0.80 1.78
N SER A 96 -9.40 -0.44 1.33
CA SER A 96 -10.42 -1.43 0.97
C SER A 96 -9.97 -2.29 -0.21
N ILE A 97 -9.32 -1.68 -1.20
CA ILE A 97 -8.77 -2.39 -2.36
C ILE A 97 -7.59 -3.28 -1.96
N ALA A 98 -6.69 -2.79 -1.12
CA ALA A 98 -5.57 -3.60 -0.63
C ALA A 98 -6.05 -4.84 0.14
N LYS A 99 -7.06 -4.69 0.99
CA LYS A 99 -7.68 -5.80 1.71
C LYS A 99 -8.35 -6.82 0.78
N TRP A 100 -9.08 -6.33 -0.22
CA TRP A 100 -9.69 -7.19 -1.24
C TRP A 100 -8.65 -8.00 -2.02
N LEU A 101 -7.53 -7.38 -2.42
CA LEU A 101 -6.41 -8.07 -3.07
C LEU A 101 -5.81 -9.16 -2.16
N ASN A 102 -5.70 -8.87 -0.85
CA ASN A 102 -5.19 -9.86 0.11
C ASN A 102 -6.10 -11.09 0.24
N GLU A 103 -7.43 -10.91 0.13
CA GLU A 103 -8.38 -12.03 0.11
C GLU A 103 -8.19 -12.92 -1.12
N LEU A 104 -7.69 -12.36 -2.22
CA LEU A 104 -7.32 -13.08 -3.44
C LEU A 104 -5.90 -13.69 -3.39
N GLY A 105 -5.19 -13.52 -2.29
CA GLY A 105 -3.81 -14.04 -2.14
C GLY A 105 -2.73 -13.15 -2.78
N ILE A 106 -3.05 -11.89 -3.09
CA ILE A 106 -2.16 -10.93 -3.74
C ILE A 106 -1.64 -9.93 -2.69
N ASP A 107 -0.33 -9.76 -2.62
CA ASP A 107 0.27 -8.72 -1.79
C ASP A 107 -0.03 -7.33 -2.37
N ALA A 108 -0.46 -6.41 -1.51
CA ALA A 108 -0.84 -5.07 -1.93
C ALA A 108 0.02 -3.99 -1.28
N PHE A 109 0.33 -2.95 -2.05
CA PHE A 109 1.11 -1.79 -1.61
C PHE A 109 0.33 -0.52 -1.94
N MET A 110 -0.37 0.07 -0.97
CA MET A 110 -1.06 1.32 -1.21
C MET A 110 -0.06 2.47 -1.25
N LEU A 111 -0.10 3.26 -2.31
CA LEU A 111 0.78 4.41 -2.51
C LEU A 111 0.17 5.68 -1.91
N LYS A 112 0.86 6.28 -0.93
CA LYS A 112 0.63 7.64 -0.48
C LYS A 112 1.64 8.53 -1.21
N HIS A 113 1.25 9.08 -2.36
CA HIS A 113 2.11 9.94 -3.18
C HIS A 113 1.87 11.42 -2.92
N ARG A 114 2.86 12.26 -3.21
CA ARG A 114 2.71 13.71 -3.19
C ARG A 114 1.67 14.19 -4.21
N LEU A 115 0.99 15.27 -3.87
CA LEU A 115 -0.13 15.79 -4.64
C LEU A 115 0.33 16.98 -5.50
N PRO A 116 0.32 16.87 -6.83
CA PRO A 116 0.75 17.93 -7.76
C PRO A 116 0.15 19.31 -7.49
N ASN A 117 -1.10 19.37 -7.01
CA ASN A 117 -1.76 20.64 -6.75
C ASN A 117 -1.19 21.41 -5.54
N ASN A 118 -0.31 20.79 -4.75
CA ASN A 118 0.39 21.45 -3.66
C ASN A 118 1.73 22.08 -4.09
N TYR A 119 2.08 21.98 -5.37
CA TYR A 119 3.36 22.41 -5.94
C TYR A 119 3.16 23.34 -7.13
N ASP A 120 4.22 24.11 -7.45
CA ASP A 120 4.31 24.94 -8.63
C ASP A 120 5.45 24.50 -9.55
N GLY A 121 5.47 25.03 -10.77
CA GLY A 121 6.55 24.81 -11.74
C GLY A 121 6.84 23.33 -12.05
N PRO A 122 8.12 22.96 -12.20
CA PRO A 122 8.54 21.60 -12.55
C PRO A 122 8.13 20.54 -11.52
N CYS A 123 8.10 20.91 -10.23
CA CYS A 123 7.70 20.01 -9.15
C CYS A 123 6.26 19.53 -9.31
N ARG A 124 5.35 20.43 -9.70
CA ARG A 124 3.95 20.08 -9.97
C ARG A 124 3.80 18.98 -11.03
N GLN A 125 4.70 18.95 -12.02
CA GLN A 125 4.63 17.99 -13.11
C GLN A 125 5.22 16.62 -12.78
N SER A 126 6.13 16.56 -11.80
CA SER A 126 6.97 15.38 -11.57
C SER A 126 6.70 14.63 -10.26
N VAL A 127 6.29 15.31 -9.18
CA VAL A 127 6.26 14.70 -7.84
C VAL A 127 5.48 13.39 -7.76
N ALA A 128 4.27 13.32 -8.31
CA ALA A 128 3.45 12.12 -8.22
C ALA A 128 4.05 10.96 -9.04
N SER A 129 4.54 11.24 -10.26
CA SER A 129 5.15 10.19 -11.10
C SER A 129 6.49 9.73 -10.54
N SER A 130 7.31 10.63 -9.98
CA SER A 130 8.55 10.26 -9.31
C SER A 130 8.29 9.35 -8.11
N ASP A 131 7.29 9.67 -7.30
CA ASP A 131 6.90 8.82 -6.16
C ASP A 131 6.41 7.44 -6.62
N ALA A 132 5.59 7.39 -7.67
CA ALA A 132 5.06 6.14 -8.19
C ALA A 132 6.16 5.26 -8.82
N PHE A 133 7.11 5.84 -9.57
CA PHE A 133 8.26 5.13 -10.08
C PHE A 133 9.13 4.58 -8.94
N ARG A 134 9.44 5.43 -7.95
CA ARG A 134 10.22 5.03 -6.79
C ARG A 134 9.55 3.90 -5.99
N ALA A 135 8.23 3.93 -5.89
CA ALA A 135 7.46 2.88 -5.23
C ALA A 135 7.61 1.52 -5.92
N ILE A 136 7.52 1.46 -7.26
CA ILE A 136 7.75 0.22 -8.02
C ILE A 136 9.17 -0.29 -7.83
N GLU A 137 10.18 0.59 -7.90
CA GLU A 137 11.57 0.22 -7.63
C GLU A 137 11.72 -0.38 -6.23
N LEU A 138 11.19 0.29 -5.21
CA LEU A 138 11.26 -0.16 -3.82
C LEU A 138 10.59 -1.54 -3.62
N ILE A 139 9.45 -1.77 -4.30
CA ILE A 139 8.76 -3.06 -4.25
C ILE A 139 9.63 -4.16 -4.86
N ARG A 140 10.24 -3.92 -6.02
CA ARG A 140 11.12 -4.88 -6.68
C ARG A 140 12.42 -5.14 -5.91
N ASP A 141 13.05 -4.08 -5.40
CA ASP A 141 14.30 -4.16 -4.62
C ASP A 141 14.14 -4.99 -3.33
N ASN A 142 12.92 -5.05 -2.79
CA ASN A 142 12.60 -5.81 -1.57
C ASN A 142 11.78 -7.09 -1.84
N SER A 143 11.71 -7.56 -3.08
CA SER A 143 10.90 -8.69 -3.49
C SER A 143 11.20 -9.97 -2.69
N GLU A 144 12.47 -10.28 -2.45
CA GLU A 144 12.88 -11.42 -1.62
C GLU A 144 12.35 -11.33 -0.19
N LYS A 145 12.42 -10.14 0.43
CA LYS A 145 11.93 -9.90 1.79
C LYS A 145 10.44 -10.19 1.93
N TRP A 146 9.66 -9.96 0.89
CA TRP A 146 8.20 -10.13 0.89
C TRP A 146 7.74 -11.40 0.18
N ASN A 147 8.66 -12.20 -0.35
CA ASN A 147 8.37 -13.42 -1.13
C ASN A 147 7.46 -13.13 -2.34
N ILE A 148 7.69 -12.03 -3.04
CA ILE A 148 6.98 -11.66 -4.27
C ILE A 148 7.87 -11.86 -5.50
N ASP A 149 7.23 -12.08 -6.65
CA ASP A 149 7.92 -12.14 -7.93
C ASP A 149 8.22 -10.72 -8.43
N PRO A 150 9.49 -10.30 -8.54
CA PRO A 150 9.84 -8.97 -9.03
C PRO A 150 9.43 -8.72 -10.50
N ASN A 151 9.12 -9.78 -11.27
CA ASN A 151 8.64 -9.70 -12.65
C ASN A 151 7.11 -9.76 -12.75
N ASN A 152 6.40 -9.72 -11.62
CA ASN A 152 4.94 -9.75 -11.56
C ASN A 152 4.41 -8.69 -10.60
N VAL A 153 4.87 -7.45 -10.78
CA VAL A 153 4.46 -6.27 -10.01
C VAL A 153 3.59 -5.38 -10.87
N GLY A 154 2.28 -5.40 -10.60
CA GLY A 154 1.29 -4.61 -11.31
C GLY A 154 0.86 -3.36 -10.56
N VAL A 155 -0.02 -2.57 -11.20
CA VAL A 155 -0.68 -1.42 -10.60
C VAL A 155 -2.18 -1.47 -10.81
N ILE A 156 -2.93 -0.96 -9.84
CA ILE A 156 -4.34 -0.63 -9.96
C ILE A 156 -4.54 0.83 -9.56
N GLY A 157 -5.19 1.62 -10.41
CA GLY A 157 -5.36 3.05 -10.16
C GLY A 157 -6.76 3.54 -10.45
N PHE A 158 -7.22 4.50 -9.66
CA PHE A 158 -8.58 5.04 -9.66
C PHE A 158 -8.57 6.53 -10.05
N SER A 159 -9.41 6.96 -10.98
CA SER A 159 -9.55 8.36 -11.39
C SER A 159 -8.18 9.03 -11.69
N ALA A 160 -7.76 10.03 -10.92
CA ALA A 160 -6.42 10.63 -11.02
C ALA A 160 -5.29 9.62 -10.74
N GLY A 161 -5.51 8.65 -9.81
CA GLY A 161 -4.59 7.53 -9.60
C GLY A 161 -4.52 6.60 -10.80
N GLY A 162 -5.63 6.44 -11.55
CA GLY A 162 -5.66 5.73 -12.83
C GLY A 162 -4.86 6.45 -13.92
N HIS A 163 -4.92 7.77 -13.98
CA HIS A 163 -4.05 8.57 -14.85
C HIS A 163 -2.57 8.38 -14.46
N LEU A 164 -2.24 8.40 -13.17
CA LEU A 164 -0.87 8.15 -12.71
C LEU A 164 -0.40 6.73 -13.05
N ALA A 165 -1.25 5.71 -12.85
CA ALA A 165 -0.98 4.33 -13.23
C ALA A 165 -0.70 4.20 -14.75
N SER A 166 -1.50 4.85 -15.59
CA SER A 166 -1.29 4.92 -17.05
C SER A 166 0.05 5.59 -17.38
N THR A 167 0.37 6.69 -16.70
CA THR A 167 1.62 7.43 -16.93
C THR A 167 2.84 6.56 -16.67
N ILE A 168 2.91 5.86 -15.52
CA ILE A 168 4.06 5.02 -15.20
C ILE A 168 4.12 3.75 -16.06
N SER A 169 2.97 3.26 -16.54
CA SER A 169 2.92 2.11 -17.44
C SER A 169 3.43 2.43 -18.84
N THR A 170 3.33 3.69 -19.28
CA THR A 170 3.77 4.12 -20.61
C THR A 170 5.18 4.71 -20.61
N LYS A 171 5.58 5.42 -19.55
CA LYS A 171 6.86 6.14 -19.45
C LYS A 171 7.93 5.39 -18.66
N GLY A 172 7.58 4.34 -17.93
CA GLY A 172 8.50 3.56 -17.13
C GLY A 172 9.45 2.70 -17.96
N LYS A 173 10.59 2.33 -17.37
CA LYS A 173 11.59 1.43 -17.94
C LYS A 173 11.25 -0.01 -17.55
N LEU A 174 11.10 -0.89 -18.54
CA LEU A 174 10.77 -2.30 -18.35
C LEU A 174 11.84 -3.00 -17.47
N GLY A 175 11.37 -3.84 -16.56
CA GLY A 175 12.24 -4.57 -15.62
C GLY A 175 12.82 -3.68 -14.51
N PHE A 176 12.50 -2.39 -14.45
CA PHE A 176 12.98 -1.47 -13.43
C PHE A 176 11.83 -0.78 -12.69
N ASN A 177 11.21 0.23 -13.29
CA ASN A 177 10.14 0.99 -12.64
C ASN A 177 8.82 1.04 -13.45
N LYS A 178 8.75 0.34 -14.58
CA LYS A 178 7.51 0.11 -15.30
C LYS A 178 6.77 -1.07 -14.66
N PRO A 179 5.49 -0.94 -14.30
CA PRO A 179 4.70 -2.08 -13.85
C PRO A 179 4.53 -3.12 -14.97
N ASP A 180 4.41 -4.40 -14.60
CA ASP A 180 4.27 -5.51 -15.54
C ASP A 180 2.85 -5.56 -16.14
N PHE A 181 1.86 -5.11 -15.38
CA PHE A 181 0.47 -4.93 -15.84
C PHE A 181 -0.19 -3.75 -15.15
N ALA A 182 -1.29 -3.24 -15.72
CA ALA A 182 -2.04 -2.14 -15.17
C ALA A 182 -3.55 -2.38 -15.23
N ILE A 183 -4.26 -2.06 -14.16
CA ILE A 183 -5.71 -2.05 -14.05
C ILE A 183 -6.14 -0.60 -13.84
N LEU A 184 -6.90 -0.06 -14.78
CA LEU A 184 -7.30 1.36 -14.77
C LEU A 184 -8.80 1.47 -14.55
N LEU A 185 -9.21 2.06 -13.43
CA LEU A 185 -10.60 2.29 -13.11
C LEU A 185 -10.95 3.77 -13.30
N TYR A 186 -11.90 4.03 -14.20
CA TYR A 186 -12.35 5.39 -14.59
C TYR A 186 -11.22 6.44 -14.62
N PRO A 187 -10.10 6.13 -15.33
CA PRO A 187 -8.94 7.01 -15.32
C PRO A 187 -9.28 8.35 -15.97
N VAL A 188 -8.67 9.42 -15.48
CA VAL A 188 -8.67 10.69 -16.24
C VAL A 188 -7.76 10.53 -17.44
N ILE A 189 -8.28 10.75 -18.63
CA ILE A 189 -7.53 10.72 -19.91
C ILE A 189 -7.51 12.15 -20.42
N THR A 190 -6.32 12.69 -20.66
CA THR A 190 -6.09 14.05 -21.20
C THR A 190 -5.22 13.99 -22.43
#